data_8a308b74bb890cf8218707513f5edb4c
#
_entry.id   8a308b74bb890cf8218707513f5edb4c
#
_cell.length_a   1.000
_cell.length_b   1.000
_cell.length_c   1.000
_cell.angle_alpha   90.00
_cell.angle_beta   90.00
_cell.angle_gamma   90.00
#
_symmetry.space_group_name_H-M   'P 1'
#
loop_
_entity.id
_entity.type
_entity.pdbx_description
1 polymer ?
#
loop_
_entity_poly.entity_id
_entity_poly.type
_entity_poly.pdbx_seq_one_letter_code
_entity_poly.pdbx_strand_id
1 'polypeptide(L)'
;MNKLIMRCIRTFFPLIIVIFLSACSKTEQKGNPMLTEDTIDRVISEMSLEEKALLVVGTGMEIPESLRNAFAEGNNPFAADLKSAGPEYTAMVEKIRKLVPGAAGRTAEIPRLGITTMVVADGPAGLRINPRRDDSPDTYYATAFPIATLLASSWDTDLLYQVGQAMGNEVLEYGVDAILGPGMNLHRNPLCGRNFEYYSEDPLITGKMAAALVRGIQSEGVGTAIKHFAANNQETNRHSVDTIVSERALREIYLKGFSIAVEEGMPWTVMSSYNKINRQYTSESYGLLTKILRDDWDFDGFVMTDWLAGSDVVAQMKAGNDLIMPGNPSQSKEIIEAVRAGKLDEKVLDKNVKRILSVILKTPRFKGYQFSDKPDLEAHAEIARRAGAEGMVLLK
;
A
#
# COMPACT_ATOMS: atom_id res chain seq x y z
N MET A 1 62.23 56.62 42.76
CA MET A 1 63.15 57.75 42.36
C MET A 1 62.70 58.24 40.98
N ASN A 2 62.25 59.48 40.99
CA ASN A 2 62.36 60.50 39.94
C ASN A 2 62.06 60.11 38.47
N LYS A 3 61.33 60.82 37.78
CA LYS A 3 60.95 62.23 37.47
C LYS A 3 60.28 62.11 36.08
N LEU A 4 59.37 62.71 35.71
CA LEU A 4 58.88 64.10 35.51
C LEU A 4 58.55 64.35 34.02
N ILE A 5 57.27 64.75 33.79
CA ILE A 5 56.84 65.82 32.86
C ILE A 5 57.10 65.64 31.35
N MET A 6 56.07 65.61 30.49
CA MET A 6 55.54 66.88 29.93
C MET A 6 54.34 66.66 29.01
N ARG A 7 53.40 67.58 29.04
CA ARG A 7 52.23 67.82 28.26
C ARG A 7 52.51 67.87 26.75
N CYS A 8 51.67 67.29 25.95
CA CYS A 8 51.27 67.90 24.67
C CYS A 8 49.85 67.52 24.28
N ILE A 9 48.98 68.48 24.26
CA ILE A 9 47.65 68.50 23.76
C ILE A 9 47.73 68.37 22.24
N ARG A 10 47.04 67.34 21.68
CA ARG A 10 46.64 67.32 20.27
C ARG A 10 45.24 66.80 20.14
N THR A 11 44.41 67.75 19.75
CA THR A 11 43.03 67.59 19.27
C THR A 11 42.94 66.47 18.24
N PHE A 12 42.16 65.39 18.55
CA PHE A 12 41.79 64.45 17.55
C PHE A 12 40.30 64.56 17.31
N PHE A 13 39.92 64.89 16.07
CA PHE A 13 38.61 64.79 15.50
C PHE A 13 38.22 63.32 15.44
N PRO A 14 37.03 62.91 15.89
CA PRO A 14 36.55 61.54 15.63
C PRO A 14 35.96 61.45 14.21
N LEU A 15 36.66 60.70 13.35
CA LEU A 15 36.17 60.28 12.06
C LEU A 15 35.12 59.20 12.29
N ILE A 16 33.85 59.57 12.20
CA ILE A 16 32.74 58.60 12.23
C ILE A 16 32.72 57.86 10.88
N ILE A 17 33.25 56.63 10.86
CA ILE A 17 33.09 55.68 9.77
C ILE A 17 31.72 55.04 9.94
N VAL A 18 30.74 55.53 9.14
CA VAL A 18 29.45 54.87 8.98
C VAL A 18 29.64 53.67 8.08
N ILE A 19 29.82 52.50 8.68
CA ILE A 19 29.78 51.22 7.94
C ILE A 19 28.33 50.95 7.57
N PHE A 20 27.95 51.21 6.32
CA PHE A 20 26.72 50.66 5.72
C PHE A 20 26.88 49.15 5.59
N LEU A 21 26.42 48.40 6.59
CA LEU A 21 26.12 47.00 6.44
C LEU A 21 24.91 46.87 5.49
N SER A 22 25.17 46.79 4.18
CA SER A 22 24.22 46.28 3.23
C SER A 22 23.93 44.81 3.57
N ALA A 23 22.93 44.59 4.39
CA ALA A 23 22.34 43.27 4.53
C ALA A 23 21.69 42.90 3.19
N CYS A 24 22.47 42.34 2.26
CA CYS A 24 21.92 41.56 1.17
C CYS A 24 21.22 40.34 1.81
N SER A 25 19.96 40.47 2.13
CA SER A 25 19.09 39.29 2.30
C SER A 25 19.04 38.62 0.94
N LYS A 26 19.95 37.66 0.70
CA LYS A 26 19.71 36.62 -0.30
C LYS A 26 18.45 35.92 0.15
N THR A 27 17.33 36.26 -0.45
CA THR A 27 16.16 35.41 -0.49
C THR A 27 16.62 34.16 -1.25
N GLU A 28 17.13 33.17 -0.52
CA GLU A 28 17.25 31.83 -1.04
C GLU A 28 15.83 31.50 -1.56
N GLN A 29 15.68 31.40 -2.85
CA GLN A 29 14.54 30.70 -3.44
C GLN A 29 14.65 29.26 -2.88
N LYS A 30 13.98 29.02 -1.77
CA LYS A 30 13.81 27.66 -1.24
C LYS A 30 13.11 26.88 -2.33
N GLY A 31 13.85 26.03 -3.04
CA GLY A 31 13.27 25.05 -3.93
C GLY A 31 12.23 24.20 -3.16
N ASN A 32 11.30 23.59 -3.88
CA ASN A 32 10.33 22.70 -3.27
C ASN A 32 11.06 21.65 -2.42
N PRO A 33 10.57 21.29 -1.21
CA PRO A 33 11.16 20.22 -0.43
C PRO A 33 11.03 18.90 -1.21
N MET A 34 12.10 18.12 -1.24
CA MET A 34 12.07 16.76 -1.75
C MET A 34 11.67 15.82 -0.62
N LEU A 35 10.93 14.75 -0.93
CA LEU A 35 10.46 13.76 0.05
C LEU A 35 11.65 13.02 0.68
N THR A 36 11.72 13.06 1.99
CA THR A 36 12.60 12.26 2.87
C THR A 36 11.87 12.02 4.18
N GLU A 37 12.39 11.16 5.06
CA GLU A 37 11.79 10.94 6.39
C GLU A 37 11.66 12.25 7.17
N ASP A 38 12.68 13.11 7.15
CA ASP A 38 12.73 14.39 7.88
C ASP A 38 11.85 15.48 7.25
N THR A 39 11.49 15.36 5.98
CA THR A 39 10.77 16.42 5.24
C THR A 39 9.31 16.12 4.98
N ILE A 40 8.81 14.94 5.38
CA ILE A 40 7.47 14.47 5.04
C ILE A 40 6.36 15.48 5.38
N ASP A 41 6.37 16.06 6.58
CA ASP A 41 5.36 17.03 7.01
C ASP A 41 5.46 18.34 6.22
N ARG A 42 6.67 18.76 5.86
CA ARG A 42 6.91 19.92 5.01
C ARG A 42 6.45 19.64 3.56
N VAL A 43 6.71 18.46 3.04
CA VAL A 43 6.21 18.03 1.72
C VAL A 43 4.70 18.10 1.68
N ILE A 44 4.01 17.57 2.69
CA ILE A 44 2.54 17.61 2.79
C ILE A 44 2.04 19.05 2.81
N SER A 45 2.70 19.96 3.52
CA SER A 45 2.30 21.36 3.59
C SER A 45 2.48 22.13 2.26
N GLU A 46 3.36 21.65 1.38
CA GLU A 46 3.60 22.22 0.04
C GLU A 46 2.76 21.53 -1.06
N MET A 47 2.05 20.45 -0.72
CA MET A 47 1.11 19.81 -1.66
C MET A 47 -0.14 20.65 -1.83
N SER A 48 -0.61 20.80 -3.06
CA SER A 48 -1.95 21.32 -3.32
C SER A 48 -3.02 20.30 -2.92
N LEU A 49 -4.26 20.78 -2.73
CA LEU A 49 -5.41 19.91 -2.44
C LEU A 49 -5.60 18.86 -3.55
N GLU A 50 -5.38 19.28 -4.81
CA GLU A 50 -5.47 18.39 -5.97
C GLU A 50 -4.42 17.28 -5.93
N GLU A 51 -3.18 17.58 -5.54
CA GLU A 51 -2.12 16.60 -5.40
C GLU A 51 -2.37 15.63 -4.23
N LYS A 52 -2.89 16.11 -3.12
CA LYS A 52 -3.31 15.27 -1.98
C LYS A 52 -4.43 14.31 -2.40
N ALA A 53 -5.45 14.84 -3.07
CA ALA A 53 -6.58 14.04 -3.56
C ALA A 53 -6.16 13.03 -4.64
N LEU A 54 -5.17 13.38 -5.47
CA LEU A 54 -4.61 12.48 -6.47
C LEU A 54 -3.83 11.33 -5.81
N LEU A 55 -3.08 11.59 -4.75
CA LEU A 55 -2.24 10.59 -4.09
C LEU A 55 -3.05 9.53 -3.33
N VAL A 56 -4.20 9.89 -2.76
CA VAL A 56 -5.09 8.97 -2.01
C VAL A 56 -6.03 8.17 -2.93
N VAL A 57 -5.93 8.35 -4.23
CA VAL A 57 -6.70 7.61 -5.24
C VAL A 57 -5.73 6.93 -6.21
N GLY A 58 -5.91 5.63 -6.41
CA GLY A 58 -5.12 4.87 -7.36
C GLY A 58 -5.28 5.37 -8.79
N THR A 59 -4.36 5.00 -9.64
CA THR A 59 -4.31 5.49 -11.03
C THR A 59 -4.90 4.51 -12.05
N GLY A 60 -5.87 3.69 -11.62
CA GLY A 60 -6.50 2.67 -12.44
C GLY A 60 -5.75 1.33 -12.43
N MET A 61 -6.24 0.38 -13.20
CA MET A 61 -5.64 -0.95 -13.40
C MET A 61 -5.74 -1.38 -14.86
N GLU A 62 -4.81 -2.21 -15.32
CA GLU A 62 -4.95 -2.92 -16.59
C GLU A 62 -5.95 -4.08 -16.40
N ILE A 63 -7.04 -4.10 -17.17
CA ILE A 63 -7.99 -5.21 -17.12
C ILE A 63 -7.57 -6.24 -18.15
N PRO A 64 -7.30 -7.49 -17.74
CA PRO A 64 -6.99 -8.57 -18.65
C PRO A 64 -8.07 -8.73 -19.73
N GLU A 65 -7.68 -8.96 -20.97
CA GLU A 65 -8.61 -9.09 -22.11
C GLU A 65 -9.68 -10.15 -21.87
N SER A 66 -9.32 -11.27 -21.22
CA SER A 66 -10.24 -12.33 -20.83
C SER A 66 -11.37 -11.87 -19.90
N LEU A 67 -11.16 -10.81 -19.12
CA LEU A 67 -12.15 -10.25 -18.21
C LEU A 67 -12.92 -9.08 -18.82
N ARG A 68 -12.40 -8.42 -19.87
CA ARG A 68 -13.09 -7.29 -20.53
C ARG A 68 -14.45 -7.69 -21.07
N ASN A 69 -14.55 -8.86 -21.70
CA ASN A 69 -15.80 -9.37 -22.24
C ASN A 69 -16.78 -9.76 -21.13
N ALA A 70 -16.30 -10.43 -20.08
CA ALA A 70 -17.12 -10.79 -18.92
C ALA A 70 -17.66 -9.55 -18.17
N PHE A 71 -16.91 -8.45 -18.15
CA PHE A 71 -17.36 -7.17 -17.58
C PHE A 71 -18.31 -6.40 -18.52
N ALA A 72 -18.21 -6.62 -19.85
CA ALA A 72 -19.07 -5.93 -20.83
C ALA A 72 -20.48 -6.53 -20.92
N GLU A 73 -20.65 -7.81 -20.58
CA GLU A 73 -21.92 -8.56 -20.74
C GLU A 73 -22.83 -8.54 -19.51
N GLY A 74 -22.39 -8.03 -18.36
CA GLY A 74 -23.15 -8.01 -17.10
C GLY A 74 -23.58 -6.62 -16.66
N ASN A 75 -24.64 -6.53 -15.82
CA ASN A 75 -24.98 -5.36 -14.99
C ASN A 75 -23.93 -5.16 -13.89
N ASN A 76 -22.67 -5.13 -14.27
CA ASN A 76 -21.57 -4.92 -13.34
C ASN A 76 -21.33 -3.40 -13.19
N PRO A 77 -21.44 -2.82 -11.98
CA PRO A 77 -21.12 -1.41 -11.73
C PRO A 77 -19.75 -1.02 -12.27
N PHE A 78 -18.81 -1.96 -12.24
CA PHE A 78 -17.45 -1.82 -12.78
C PHE A 78 -17.40 -1.53 -14.28
N ALA A 79 -18.26 -2.17 -15.07
CA ALA A 79 -18.33 -1.92 -16.51
C ALA A 79 -18.87 -0.52 -16.83
N ALA A 80 -19.75 0.01 -15.98
CA ALA A 80 -20.26 1.36 -16.11
C ALA A 80 -19.17 2.41 -15.82
N ASP A 81 -18.40 2.22 -14.75
CA ASP A 81 -17.27 3.09 -14.38
C ASP A 81 -16.16 3.08 -15.44
N LEU A 82 -15.85 1.92 -16.00
CA LEU A 82 -14.88 1.80 -17.09
C LEU A 82 -15.33 2.43 -18.40
N LYS A 83 -16.62 2.32 -18.75
CA LYS A 83 -17.18 2.98 -19.93
C LYS A 83 -17.24 4.50 -19.78
N SER A 84 -17.41 5.01 -18.57
CA SER A 84 -17.38 6.44 -18.25
C SER A 84 -15.96 6.99 -18.10
N ALA A 85 -14.97 6.13 -17.97
CA ALA A 85 -13.56 6.48 -17.82
C ALA A 85 -13.01 6.99 -19.18
N GLY A 86 -12.90 8.28 -19.30
CA GLY A 86 -12.46 8.98 -20.52
C GLY A 86 -10.98 8.73 -20.88
N PRO A 87 -10.45 9.49 -21.87
CA PRO A 87 -9.06 9.38 -22.34
C PRO A 87 -8.01 9.49 -21.22
N GLU A 88 -8.32 10.22 -20.15
CA GLU A 88 -7.47 10.41 -18.98
C GLU A 88 -7.21 9.07 -18.24
N TYR A 89 -8.26 8.27 -18.01
CA TYR A 89 -8.11 6.94 -17.40
C TYR A 89 -7.29 6.00 -18.30
N THR A 90 -7.53 6.02 -19.61
CA THR A 90 -6.77 5.20 -20.55
C THR A 90 -5.27 5.55 -20.50
N ALA A 91 -4.92 6.83 -20.40
CA ALA A 91 -3.53 7.27 -20.26
C ALA A 91 -2.90 6.83 -18.93
N MET A 92 -3.68 6.80 -17.85
CA MET A 92 -3.23 6.28 -16.55
C MET A 92 -2.91 4.79 -16.61
N VAL A 93 -3.80 4.00 -17.20
CA VAL A 93 -3.62 2.54 -17.37
C VAL A 93 -2.42 2.23 -18.25
N GLU A 94 -2.21 2.97 -19.33
CA GLU A 94 -1.06 2.79 -20.21
C GLU A 94 0.28 3.03 -19.50
N LYS A 95 0.33 3.98 -18.55
CA LYS A 95 1.52 4.17 -17.72
C LYS A 95 1.82 2.95 -16.83
N ILE A 96 0.79 2.31 -16.26
CA ILE A 96 0.96 1.08 -15.46
C ILE A 96 1.54 -0.03 -16.33
N ARG A 97 0.96 -0.25 -17.50
CA ARG A 97 1.37 -1.26 -18.46
C ARG A 97 2.84 -1.12 -18.88
N LYS A 98 3.33 0.12 -19.01
CA LYS A 98 4.73 0.40 -19.33
C LYS A 98 5.70 0.21 -18.16
N LEU A 99 5.21 0.34 -16.91
CA LEU A 99 6.05 0.14 -15.74
C LEU A 99 6.23 -1.34 -15.38
N VAL A 100 5.10 -2.03 -15.14
CA VAL A 100 5.05 -3.46 -14.83
C VAL A 100 3.81 -4.02 -15.51
N PRO A 101 3.94 -4.68 -16.66
CA PRO A 101 2.81 -5.28 -17.35
C PRO A 101 2.07 -6.29 -16.47
N GLY A 102 0.76 -6.14 -16.33
CA GLY A 102 -0.09 -6.98 -15.49
C GLY A 102 -0.13 -6.58 -14.02
N ALA A 103 0.52 -5.49 -13.61
CA ALA A 103 0.36 -4.94 -12.27
C ALA A 103 -1.09 -4.57 -11.98
N ALA A 104 -1.51 -4.74 -10.72
CA ALA A 104 -2.88 -4.50 -10.29
C ALA A 104 -3.20 -3.00 -10.14
N GLY A 105 -2.20 -2.15 -10.01
CA GLY A 105 -2.35 -0.71 -9.89
C GLY A 105 -1.11 -0.03 -9.34
N ARG A 106 -1.22 1.28 -9.15
CA ARG A 106 -0.14 2.11 -8.58
C ARG A 106 -0.69 3.39 -7.95
N THR A 107 0.13 4.03 -7.12
CA THR A 107 -0.13 5.39 -6.64
C THR A 107 0.27 6.44 -7.69
N ALA A 108 -0.23 7.65 -7.56
CA ALA A 108 0.24 8.77 -8.34
C ALA A 108 1.69 9.16 -7.97
N GLU A 109 2.39 9.75 -8.91
CA GLU A 109 3.70 10.37 -8.72
C GLU A 109 3.59 11.89 -8.67
N ILE A 110 4.43 12.56 -7.86
CA ILE A 110 4.50 14.03 -7.81
C ILE A 110 6.00 14.43 -7.87
N PRO A 111 6.56 14.48 -9.09
CA PRO A 111 8.01 14.64 -9.29
C PRO A 111 8.58 15.91 -8.67
N ARG A 112 7.83 17.03 -8.66
CA ARG A 112 8.28 18.29 -8.08
C ARG A 112 8.56 18.22 -6.56
N LEU A 113 8.02 17.20 -5.88
CA LEU A 113 8.20 16.93 -4.45
C LEU A 113 9.01 15.65 -4.19
N GLY A 114 9.55 15.04 -5.24
CA GLY A 114 10.31 13.79 -5.12
C GLY A 114 9.45 12.57 -4.76
N ILE A 115 8.13 12.64 -4.95
CA ILE A 115 7.23 11.51 -4.68
C ILE A 115 7.20 10.61 -5.90
N THR A 116 7.72 9.39 -5.74
CA THR A 116 7.67 8.34 -6.76
C THR A 116 6.34 7.58 -6.68
N THR A 117 5.99 6.89 -7.77
CA THR A 117 4.87 5.93 -7.74
C THR A 117 5.25 4.69 -6.93
N MET A 118 4.26 4.05 -6.30
CA MET A 118 4.35 2.72 -5.72
C MET A 118 3.50 1.77 -6.55
N VAL A 119 4.09 0.71 -7.08
CA VAL A 119 3.42 -0.29 -7.92
C VAL A 119 3.01 -1.47 -7.06
N VAL A 120 1.76 -1.92 -7.21
CA VAL A 120 1.23 -3.09 -6.52
C VAL A 120 0.79 -4.16 -7.52
N ALA A 121 1.04 -5.43 -7.21
CA ALA A 121 0.59 -6.56 -8.02
C ALA A 121 -0.10 -7.62 -7.16
N ASP A 122 -1.07 -8.32 -7.74
CA ASP A 122 -1.75 -9.41 -7.06
C ASP A 122 -0.86 -10.65 -6.96
N GLY A 123 -1.19 -11.55 -6.04
CA GLY A 123 -0.49 -12.82 -5.98
C GLY A 123 -0.37 -13.48 -4.62
N PRO A 124 -1.46 -13.91 -3.97
CA PRO A 124 -1.37 -14.63 -2.69
C PRO A 124 -0.67 -16.00 -2.79
N ALA A 125 -0.59 -16.60 -3.98
CA ALA A 125 0.13 -17.86 -4.24
C ALA A 125 1.28 -17.70 -5.24
N GLY A 126 1.86 -16.50 -5.33
CA GLY A 126 2.93 -16.12 -6.27
C GLY A 126 2.57 -14.86 -7.06
N LEU A 127 3.57 -14.14 -7.48
CA LEU A 127 3.41 -12.87 -8.18
C LEU A 127 2.62 -13.02 -9.48
N ARG A 128 1.63 -12.15 -9.70
CA ARG A 128 0.84 -12.11 -10.94
C ARG A 128 1.24 -10.91 -11.79
N ILE A 129 1.96 -11.19 -12.88
CA ILE A 129 2.35 -10.25 -13.91
C ILE A 129 1.97 -10.79 -15.29
N ASN A 130 1.97 -9.96 -16.31
CA ASN A 130 1.85 -10.44 -17.69
C ASN A 130 3.12 -11.18 -18.11
N PRO A 131 3.01 -12.40 -18.66
CA PRO A 131 4.18 -13.15 -19.12
C PRO A 131 4.75 -12.60 -20.44
N ARG A 132 4.05 -11.71 -21.11
CA ARG A 132 4.47 -11.08 -22.38
C ARG A 132 4.59 -9.57 -22.18
N ARG A 133 5.61 -8.99 -22.81
CA ARG A 133 5.85 -7.54 -22.88
C ARG A 133 5.95 -7.11 -24.34
N ASP A 134 5.49 -5.90 -24.65
CA ASP A 134 5.45 -5.39 -26.03
C ASP A 134 6.85 -5.14 -26.61
N ASP A 135 7.83 -4.89 -25.74
CA ASP A 135 9.21 -4.52 -26.07
C ASP A 135 10.22 -5.68 -25.94
N SER A 136 9.75 -6.90 -25.63
CA SER A 136 10.61 -8.08 -25.45
C SER A 136 10.01 -9.33 -26.08
N PRO A 137 10.81 -10.17 -26.78
CA PRO A 137 10.39 -11.48 -27.26
C PRO A 137 10.31 -12.53 -26.13
N ASP A 138 10.85 -12.23 -24.95
CA ASP A 138 10.99 -13.17 -23.84
C ASP A 138 9.65 -13.46 -23.17
N THR A 139 9.59 -14.56 -22.43
CA THR A 139 8.48 -14.88 -21.55
C THR A 139 8.93 -14.73 -20.11
N TYR A 140 8.21 -13.89 -19.36
CA TYR A 140 8.48 -13.60 -17.96
C TYR A 140 7.61 -14.52 -17.09
N TYR A 141 8.25 -15.48 -16.43
CA TYR A 141 7.58 -16.45 -15.56
C TYR A 141 7.66 -16.00 -14.12
N ALA A 142 6.61 -16.31 -13.34
CA ALA A 142 6.62 -16.22 -11.89
C ALA A 142 6.29 -17.60 -11.31
N THR A 143 6.85 -17.93 -10.15
CA THR A 143 6.65 -19.20 -9.48
C THR A 143 5.23 -19.32 -8.95
N ALA A 144 4.55 -20.42 -9.25
CA ALA A 144 3.32 -20.83 -8.60
C ALA A 144 3.66 -21.59 -7.33
N PHE A 145 3.59 -20.90 -6.19
CA PHE A 145 3.79 -21.53 -4.89
C PHE A 145 2.53 -22.33 -4.48
N PRO A 146 2.67 -23.29 -3.57
CA PRO A 146 1.50 -24.00 -3.02
C PRO A 146 0.48 -23.02 -2.44
N ILE A 147 -0.80 -23.37 -2.57
CA ILE A 147 -1.89 -22.56 -2.00
C ILE A 147 -1.79 -22.45 -0.48
N ALA A 148 -2.31 -21.36 0.08
CA ALA A 148 -2.15 -21.06 1.51
C ALA A 148 -2.65 -22.17 2.44
N THR A 149 -3.74 -22.86 2.07
CA THR A 149 -4.25 -24.03 2.82
C THR A 149 -3.20 -25.15 2.90
N LEU A 150 -2.50 -25.45 1.81
CA LEU A 150 -1.44 -26.47 1.77
C LEU A 150 -0.22 -26.01 2.57
N LEU A 151 0.20 -24.76 2.41
CA LEU A 151 1.30 -24.19 3.19
C LEU A 151 1.01 -24.26 4.70
N ALA A 152 -0.22 -23.92 5.12
CA ALA A 152 -0.60 -23.99 6.53
C ALA A 152 -0.61 -25.41 7.08
N SER A 153 -0.83 -26.43 6.26
CA SER A 153 -0.80 -27.85 6.68
C SER A 153 0.58 -28.31 7.13
N SER A 154 1.65 -27.62 6.75
CA SER A 154 3.02 -27.91 7.21
C SER A 154 3.24 -27.56 8.69
N TRP A 155 2.53 -26.57 9.22
CA TRP A 155 2.74 -25.96 10.54
C TRP A 155 4.16 -25.42 10.74
N ASP A 156 4.89 -25.21 9.65
CA ASP A 156 6.28 -24.77 9.64
C ASP A 156 6.40 -23.29 9.25
N THR A 157 6.63 -22.43 10.24
CA THR A 157 6.79 -20.99 10.03
C THR A 157 8.11 -20.63 9.34
N ASP A 158 9.16 -21.45 9.48
CA ASP A 158 10.45 -21.21 8.83
C ASP A 158 10.35 -21.52 7.33
N LEU A 159 9.59 -22.57 6.98
CA LEU A 159 9.27 -22.87 5.59
C LEU A 159 8.47 -21.72 4.96
N LEU A 160 7.45 -21.21 5.66
CA LEU A 160 6.66 -20.06 5.18
C LEU A 160 7.52 -18.80 5.01
N TYR A 161 8.48 -18.56 5.90
CA TYR A 161 9.43 -17.46 5.75
C TYR A 161 10.26 -17.61 4.46
N GLN A 162 10.79 -18.81 4.18
CA GLN A 162 11.55 -19.09 2.95
C GLN A 162 10.71 -18.95 1.68
N VAL A 163 9.45 -19.43 1.70
CA VAL A 163 8.49 -19.19 0.62
C VAL A 163 8.27 -17.67 0.43
N GLY A 164 8.15 -16.94 1.54
CA GLY A 164 8.05 -15.49 1.51
C GLY A 164 9.27 -14.81 0.89
N GLN A 165 10.48 -15.23 1.23
CA GLN A 165 11.71 -14.71 0.61
C GLN A 165 11.72 -14.92 -0.91
N ALA A 166 11.40 -16.12 -1.37
CA ALA A 166 11.33 -16.43 -2.79
C ALA A 166 10.27 -15.56 -3.51
N MET A 167 9.08 -15.42 -2.93
CA MET A 167 8.05 -14.50 -3.46
C MET A 167 8.52 -13.05 -3.47
N GLY A 168 9.16 -12.60 -2.39
CA GLY A 168 9.68 -11.24 -2.27
C GLY A 168 10.76 -10.92 -3.31
N ASN A 169 11.64 -11.87 -3.60
CA ASN A 169 12.64 -11.72 -4.65
C ASN A 169 11.99 -11.53 -6.03
N GLU A 170 10.97 -12.32 -6.37
CA GLU A 170 10.25 -12.12 -7.64
C GLU A 170 9.54 -10.76 -7.69
N VAL A 171 8.95 -10.33 -6.58
CA VAL A 171 8.30 -9.02 -6.46
C VAL A 171 9.33 -7.90 -6.70
N LEU A 172 10.51 -8.00 -6.07
CA LEU A 172 11.59 -7.03 -6.22
C LEU A 172 12.10 -6.98 -7.66
N GLU A 173 12.50 -8.13 -8.21
CA GLU A 173 13.19 -8.19 -9.50
C GLU A 173 12.28 -7.82 -10.68
N TYR A 174 10.96 -8.02 -10.56
CA TYR A 174 9.98 -7.59 -11.55
C TYR A 174 9.46 -6.16 -11.36
N GLY A 175 10.04 -5.39 -10.45
CA GLY A 175 9.75 -3.97 -10.31
C GLY A 175 8.42 -3.65 -9.62
N VAL A 176 7.90 -4.59 -8.85
CA VAL A 176 6.72 -4.38 -8.00
C VAL A 176 7.19 -3.93 -6.60
N ASP A 177 6.52 -2.93 -6.03
CA ASP A 177 6.90 -2.38 -4.73
C ASP A 177 6.18 -3.08 -3.56
N ALA A 178 4.98 -3.62 -3.79
CA ALA A 178 4.29 -4.47 -2.82
C ALA A 178 3.37 -5.50 -3.48
N ILE A 179 3.32 -6.70 -2.88
CA ILE A 179 2.40 -7.75 -3.29
C ILE A 179 1.09 -7.68 -2.50
N LEU A 180 -0.04 -7.90 -3.20
CA LEU A 180 -1.38 -7.94 -2.60
C LEU A 180 -1.65 -9.32 -2.00
N GLY A 181 -1.08 -9.55 -0.87
CA GLY A 181 -1.09 -10.80 -0.11
C GLY A 181 -0.30 -10.68 1.19
N PRO A 182 -0.43 -11.71 2.05
CA PRO A 182 -1.28 -12.88 1.93
C PRO A 182 -2.77 -12.60 2.15
N GLY A 183 -3.62 -13.47 1.57
CA GLY A 183 -5.00 -13.62 2.00
C GLY A 183 -5.07 -14.39 3.30
N MET A 184 -5.86 -13.92 4.29
CA MET A 184 -5.85 -14.54 5.62
C MET A 184 -7.21 -14.53 6.34
N ASN A 185 -8.31 -14.50 5.59
CA ASN A 185 -9.62 -14.73 6.18
C ASN A 185 -9.77 -16.19 6.62
N LEU A 186 -10.67 -16.47 7.54
CA LEU A 186 -10.85 -17.81 8.09
C LEU A 186 -11.72 -18.69 7.18
N HIS A 187 -11.42 -19.98 7.14
CA HIS A 187 -12.29 -20.98 6.55
C HIS A 187 -13.54 -21.16 7.43
N ARG A 188 -14.69 -20.63 6.99
CA ARG A 188 -15.97 -20.73 7.70
C ARG A 188 -16.93 -21.70 7.03
N ASN A 189 -16.92 -21.69 5.70
CA ASN A 189 -17.76 -22.56 4.89
C ASN A 189 -16.86 -23.21 3.83
N PRO A 190 -16.83 -24.54 3.70
CA PRO A 190 -15.99 -25.22 2.70
C PRO A 190 -16.35 -24.83 1.25
N LEU A 191 -17.55 -24.30 1.02
CA LEU A 191 -17.98 -23.81 -0.30
C LEU A 191 -17.57 -22.38 -0.61
N CYS A 192 -16.84 -21.70 0.28
CA CYS A 192 -16.31 -20.37 -0.03
C CYS A 192 -15.27 -20.47 -1.15
N GLY A 193 -15.48 -19.76 -2.24
CA GLY A 193 -14.67 -19.84 -3.47
C GLY A 193 -13.22 -19.36 -3.31
N ARG A 194 -12.87 -18.72 -2.19
CA ARG A 194 -11.52 -18.20 -1.92
C ARG A 194 -10.79 -18.93 -0.78
N ASN A 195 -11.34 -20.04 -0.26
CA ASN A 195 -10.65 -20.81 0.78
C ASN A 195 -9.23 -21.26 0.39
N PHE A 196 -8.98 -21.50 -0.91
CA PHE A 196 -7.66 -21.91 -1.40
C PHE A 196 -6.56 -20.90 -1.08
N GLU A 197 -6.86 -19.61 -1.04
CA GLU A 197 -5.88 -18.56 -0.74
C GLU A 197 -5.81 -18.18 0.75
N TYR A 198 -6.62 -18.81 1.60
CA TYR A 198 -6.65 -18.63 3.04
C TYR A 198 -6.02 -19.83 3.75
N TYR A 199 -5.49 -19.61 4.96
CA TYR A 199 -4.66 -20.60 5.63
C TYR A 199 -5.46 -21.69 6.36
N SER A 200 -6.39 -21.30 7.24
CA SER A 200 -7.05 -22.21 8.17
C SER A 200 -8.39 -21.66 8.68
N GLU A 201 -9.17 -22.52 9.34
CA GLU A 201 -10.29 -22.12 10.20
C GLU A 201 -9.80 -21.58 11.57
N ASP A 202 -8.58 -21.95 11.97
CA ASP A 202 -7.96 -21.54 13.22
C ASP A 202 -7.26 -20.18 13.06
N PRO A 203 -7.67 -19.14 13.82
CA PRO A 203 -7.07 -17.82 13.73
C PRO A 203 -5.61 -17.77 14.20
N LEU A 204 -5.16 -18.68 15.09
CA LEU A 204 -3.77 -18.75 15.53
C LEU A 204 -2.88 -19.26 14.40
N ILE A 205 -3.23 -20.38 13.77
CA ILE A 205 -2.51 -20.92 12.61
C ILE A 205 -2.47 -19.88 11.50
N THR A 206 -3.63 -19.32 11.16
CA THR A 206 -3.74 -18.28 10.12
C THR A 206 -2.80 -17.09 10.42
N GLY A 207 -2.81 -16.58 11.64
CA GLY A 207 -1.99 -15.43 12.02
C GLY A 207 -0.49 -15.73 11.98
N LYS A 208 -0.05 -16.87 12.55
CA LYS A 208 1.37 -17.26 12.59
C LYS A 208 1.93 -17.53 11.19
N MET A 209 1.20 -18.26 10.35
CA MET A 209 1.62 -18.54 8.98
C MET A 209 1.67 -17.27 8.13
N ALA A 210 0.65 -16.43 8.22
CA ALA A 210 0.63 -15.13 7.51
C ALA A 210 1.79 -14.24 7.99
N ALA A 211 2.04 -14.12 9.29
CA ALA A 211 3.14 -13.32 9.83
C ALA A 211 4.51 -13.79 9.32
N ALA A 212 4.74 -15.10 9.25
CA ALA A 212 5.98 -15.68 8.74
C ALA A 212 6.19 -15.35 7.25
N LEU A 213 5.14 -15.51 6.42
CA LEU A 213 5.18 -15.16 5.01
C LEU A 213 5.44 -13.65 4.80
N VAL A 214 4.75 -12.80 5.56
CA VAL A 214 4.94 -11.33 5.52
C VAL A 214 6.40 -10.98 5.80
N ARG A 215 6.99 -11.52 6.87
CA ARG A 215 8.41 -11.27 7.21
C ARG A 215 9.34 -11.73 6.10
N GLY A 216 9.09 -12.90 5.52
CA GLY A 216 9.89 -13.42 4.40
C GLY A 216 9.84 -12.51 3.19
N ILE A 217 8.65 -12.09 2.74
CA ILE A 217 8.49 -11.16 1.61
C ILE A 217 9.19 -9.82 1.89
N GLN A 218 8.96 -9.25 3.07
CA GLN A 218 9.49 -7.93 3.43
C GLN A 218 10.99 -7.94 3.68
N SER A 219 11.62 -9.09 3.96
CA SER A 219 13.08 -9.20 4.06
C SER A 219 13.80 -8.93 2.75
N GLU A 220 13.11 -9.06 1.60
CA GLU A 220 13.62 -8.70 0.28
C GLU A 220 13.47 -7.19 -0.03
N GLY A 221 12.95 -6.40 0.91
CA GLY A 221 12.80 -4.94 0.76
C GLY A 221 11.56 -4.49 0.01
N VAL A 222 10.60 -5.36 -0.22
CA VAL A 222 9.29 -5.08 -0.82
C VAL A 222 8.17 -5.18 0.20
N GLY A 223 7.01 -4.60 -0.07
CA GLY A 223 5.88 -4.57 0.86
C GLY A 223 4.89 -5.72 0.67
N THR A 224 4.00 -5.84 1.65
CA THR A 224 2.84 -6.74 1.63
C THR A 224 1.56 -6.00 1.93
N ALA A 225 0.43 -6.51 1.42
CA ALA A 225 -0.91 -6.06 1.77
C ALA A 225 -1.70 -7.25 2.32
N ILE A 226 -1.72 -7.41 3.65
CA ILE A 226 -2.54 -8.48 4.26
C ILE A 226 -4.02 -8.22 3.99
N LYS A 227 -4.78 -9.27 3.65
CA LYS A 227 -6.15 -9.13 3.13
C LYS A 227 -7.04 -10.29 3.51
N HIS A 228 -8.35 -10.14 3.55
CA HIS A 228 -9.14 -8.93 3.35
C HIS A 228 -9.69 -8.50 4.71
N PHE A 229 -9.37 -7.32 5.17
CA PHE A 229 -9.67 -6.85 6.52
C PHE A 229 -11.05 -6.19 6.57
N ALA A 230 -12.09 -6.88 7.12
CA ALA A 230 -12.08 -8.18 7.78
C ALA A 230 -13.36 -8.97 7.45
N ALA A 231 -13.36 -10.23 7.88
CA ALA A 231 -14.52 -11.11 7.83
C ALA A 231 -15.11 -11.35 6.42
N ASN A 232 -14.27 -11.37 5.37
CA ASN A 232 -14.66 -11.78 4.02
C ASN A 232 -14.64 -13.31 3.91
N ASN A 233 -15.73 -13.97 4.40
CA ASN A 233 -15.81 -15.41 4.53
C ASN A 233 -16.80 -16.08 3.55
N GLN A 234 -17.31 -15.31 2.57
CA GLN A 234 -18.09 -15.81 1.44
C GLN A 234 -17.93 -14.91 0.22
N GLU A 235 -18.09 -15.49 -0.99
CA GLU A 235 -17.97 -14.77 -2.24
C GLU A 235 -19.33 -14.42 -2.87
N THR A 236 -20.40 -15.12 -2.48
CA THR A 236 -21.75 -14.81 -2.94
C THR A 236 -22.17 -13.43 -2.46
N ASN A 237 -22.47 -12.54 -3.41
CA ASN A 237 -22.82 -11.14 -3.15
C ASN A 237 -21.74 -10.37 -2.35
N ARG A 238 -20.46 -10.68 -2.53
CA ARG A 238 -19.34 -10.17 -1.73
C ARG A 238 -19.28 -8.65 -1.59
N HIS A 239 -19.77 -7.90 -2.60
CA HIS A 239 -19.80 -6.43 -2.59
C HIS A 239 -20.96 -5.84 -1.77
N SER A 240 -21.91 -6.66 -1.30
CA SER A 240 -23.10 -6.19 -0.59
C SER A 240 -23.46 -7.00 0.66
N VAL A 241 -22.87 -8.19 0.83
CA VAL A 241 -23.11 -9.04 1.99
C VAL A 241 -22.78 -8.33 3.29
N ASP A 242 -23.64 -8.51 4.30
CA ASP A 242 -23.44 -7.97 5.64
C ASP A 242 -23.15 -9.09 6.63
N THR A 243 -21.95 -9.08 7.17
CA THR A 243 -21.51 -10.00 8.21
C THR A 243 -22.04 -9.54 9.56
N ILE A 244 -23.09 -10.18 10.04
CA ILE A 244 -23.67 -9.90 11.36
C ILE A 244 -22.91 -10.71 12.40
N VAL A 245 -22.16 -10.02 13.26
CA VAL A 245 -21.27 -10.64 14.25
C VAL A 245 -21.19 -9.81 15.52
N SER A 246 -21.14 -10.48 16.70
CA SER A 246 -20.91 -9.78 17.96
C SER A 246 -19.48 -9.24 18.06
N GLU A 247 -19.27 -8.17 18.82
CA GLU A 247 -17.94 -7.57 19.06
C GLU A 247 -16.94 -8.61 19.59
N ARG A 248 -17.39 -9.47 20.53
CA ARG A 248 -16.56 -10.53 21.08
C ARG A 248 -16.12 -11.52 20.01
N ALA A 249 -17.05 -12.06 19.22
CA ALA A 249 -16.72 -13.01 18.16
C ALA A 249 -15.84 -12.36 17.07
N LEU A 250 -16.10 -11.08 16.74
CA LEU A 250 -15.28 -10.34 15.80
C LEU A 250 -13.82 -10.27 16.28
N ARG A 251 -13.57 -9.87 17.53
CA ARG A 251 -12.21 -9.73 18.08
C ARG A 251 -11.51 -11.05 18.35
N GLU A 252 -12.22 -12.03 18.94
CA GLU A 252 -11.59 -13.28 19.37
C GLU A 252 -11.37 -14.27 18.22
N ILE A 253 -12.13 -14.14 17.11
CA ILE A 253 -12.07 -15.09 15.99
C ILE A 253 -11.61 -14.38 14.71
N TYR A 254 -12.43 -13.47 14.17
CA TYR A 254 -12.20 -12.93 12.81
C TYR A 254 -11.02 -11.95 12.73
N LEU A 255 -10.74 -11.22 13.81
CA LEU A 255 -9.65 -10.25 13.87
C LEU A 255 -8.38 -10.84 14.50
N LYS A 256 -8.47 -11.95 15.24
CA LYS A 256 -7.33 -12.52 15.97
C LYS A 256 -6.15 -12.86 15.05
N GLY A 257 -6.40 -13.48 13.91
CA GLY A 257 -5.33 -13.77 12.94
C GLY A 257 -4.66 -12.49 12.41
N PHE A 258 -5.45 -11.46 12.11
CA PHE A 258 -4.93 -10.16 11.67
C PHE A 258 -4.10 -9.47 12.75
N SER A 259 -4.52 -9.50 14.03
CA SER A 259 -3.74 -8.90 15.13
C SER A 259 -2.36 -9.55 15.23
N ILE A 260 -2.28 -10.88 15.15
CA ILE A 260 -1.01 -11.61 15.14
C ILE A 260 -0.14 -11.22 13.94
N ALA A 261 -0.74 -11.13 12.74
CA ALA A 261 0.00 -10.75 11.54
C ALA A 261 0.51 -9.30 11.58
N VAL A 262 -0.25 -8.37 12.16
CA VAL A 262 0.18 -6.98 12.38
C VAL A 262 1.32 -6.93 13.39
N GLU A 263 1.18 -7.57 14.54
CA GLU A 263 2.14 -7.55 15.63
C GLU A 263 3.46 -8.25 15.27
N GLU A 264 3.40 -9.45 14.66
CA GLU A 264 4.57 -10.27 14.39
C GLU A 264 5.12 -10.14 12.97
N GLY A 265 4.27 -9.80 12.00
CA GLY A 265 4.64 -9.63 10.59
C GLY A 265 4.97 -8.20 10.21
N MET A 266 4.37 -7.22 10.88
CA MET A 266 4.52 -5.79 10.60
C MET A 266 4.33 -5.45 9.11
N PRO A 267 3.17 -5.80 8.52
CA PRO A 267 2.92 -5.57 7.10
C PRO A 267 2.96 -4.06 6.77
N TRP A 268 3.48 -3.70 5.60
CA TRP A 268 3.49 -2.29 5.19
C TRP A 268 2.10 -1.77 4.91
N THR A 269 1.19 -2.63 4.46
CA THR A 269 -0.17 -2.23 4.13
C THR A 269 -1.20 -3.28 4.51
N VAL A 270 -2.46 -2.83 4.65
CA VAL A 270 -3.63 -3.66 4.88
C VAL A 270 -4.66 -3.35 3.79
N MET A 271 -5.32 -4.37 3.28
CA MET A 271 -6.44 -4.20 2.33
C MET A 271 -7.77 -4.44 3.05
N SER A 272 -8.64 -3.42 3.06
CA SER A 272 -10.01 -3.55 3.57
C SER A 272 -10.85 -4.43 2.65
N SER A 273 -11.85 -5.13 3.20
CA SER A 273 -12.66 -6.09 2.46
C SER A 273 -13.86 -5.48 1.74
N TYR A 274 -14.50 -6.25 0.86
CA TYR A 274 -15.71 -5.82 0.15
C TYR A 274 -16.96 -5.72 1.02
N ASN A 275 -17.10 -6.66 1.97
CA ASN A 275 -18.33 -6.88 2.73
C ASN A 275 -18.57 -5.76 3.75
N LYS A 276 -19.80 -5.73 4.23
CA LYS A 276 -20.14 -4.99 5.46
C LYS A 276 -19.91 -5.84 6.69
N ILE A 277 -19.66 -5.18 7.80
CA ILE A 277 -19.76 -5.73 9.15
C ILE A 277 -20.79 -4.92 9.91
N ASN A 278 -21.85 -5.57 10.38
CA ASN A 278 -22.92 -4.92 11.14
C ASN A 278 -23.43 -3.65 10.43
N ARG A 279 -23.75 -3.77 9.13
CA ARG A 279 -24.32 -2.72 8.25
C ARG A 279 -23.37 -1.65 7.74
N GLN A 280 -22.10 -1.67 8.13
CA GLN A 280 -21.09 -0.70 7.68
C GLN A 280 -20.03 -1.37 6.81
N TYR A 281 -19.70 -0.80 5.65
CA TYR A 281 -18.58 -1.27 4.85
C TYR A 281 -17.28 -1.19 5.64
N THR A 282 -16.45 -2.21 5.52
CA THR A 282 -15.17 -2.27 6.24
C THR A 282 -14.25 -1.11 5.89
N SER A 283 -14.22 -0.69 4.62
CA SER A 283 -13.46 0.46 4.15
C SER A 283 -13.95 1.81 4.69
N GLU A 284 -15.17 1.88 5.22
CA GLU A 284 -15.82 3.08 5.77
C GLU A 284 -15.90 3.04 7.31
N SER A 285 -15.35 2.01 7.94
CA SER A 285 -15.49 1.78 9.38
C SER A 285 -14.34 2.38 10.18
N TYR A 286 -14.55 3.55 10.76
CA TYR A 286 -13.60 4.17 11.69
C TYR A 286 -13.28 3.26 12.90
N GLY A 287 -14.29 2.54 13.41
CA GLY A 287 -14.10 1.57 14.49
C GLY A 287 -13.12 0.46 14.13
N LEU A 288 -13.20 -0.04 12.88
CA LEU A 288 -12.32 -1.10 12.41
C LEU A 288 -10.92 -0.58 12.02
N LEU A 289 -10.87 0.46 11.16
CA LEU A 289 -9.62 0.90 10.54
C LEU A 289 -8.78 1.84 11.42
N THR A 290 -9.42 2.61 12.28
CA THR A 290 -8.70 3.52 13.19
C THR A 290 -8.65 2.94 14.60
N LYS A 291 -9.80 2.68 15.26
CA LYS A 291 -9.79 2.25 16.66
C LYS A 291 -9.11 0.90 16.86
N ILE A 292 -9.50 -0.11 16.11
CA ILE A 292 -8.94 -1.45 16.31
C ILE A 292 -7.55 -1.56 15.66
N LEU A 293 -7.45 -1.27 14.35
CA LEU A 293 -6.21 -1.52 13.62
C LEU A 293 -5.07 -0.61 14.08
N ARG A 294 -5.34 0.69 14.34
CA ARG A 294 -4.29 1.66 14.66
C ARG A 294 -4.16 1.93 16.15
N ASP A 295 -5.30 2.24 16.83
CA ASP A 295 -5.22 2.64 18.25
C ASP A 295 -4.98 1.42 19.17
N ASP A 296 -5.58 0.23 18.87
CA ASP A 296 -5.40 -0.99 19.68
C ASP A 296 -4.16 -1.81 19.28
N TRP A 297 -3.75 -1.82 17.99
CA TRP A 297 -2.68 -2.68 17.48
C TRP A 297 -1.44 -1.93 16.96
N ASP A 298 -1.39 -0.60 17.10
CA ASP A 298 -0.25 0.27 16.69
C ASP A 298 0.16 0.13 15.22
N PHE A 299 -0.78 -0.18 14.30
CA PHE A 299 -0.48 -0.28 12.88
C PHE A 299 -0.12 1.09 12.29
N ASP A 300 1.10 1.25 11.81
CA ASP A 300 1.67 2.49 11.27
C ASP A 300 1.64 2.60 9.74
N GLY A 301 1.33 1.50 9.04
CA GLY A 301 1.22 1.47 7.59
C GLY A 301 -0.03 2.14 7.03
N PHE A 302 -0.29 2.03 5.73
CA PHE A 302 -1.52 2.53 5.15
C PHE A 302 -2.54 1.42 4.84
N VAL A 303 -3.81 1.79 4.83
CA VAL A 303 -4.92 0.92 4.41
C VAL A 303 -5.33 1.27 3.00
N MET A 304 -5.43 0.27 2.12
CA MET A 304 -6.06 0.41 0.80
C MET A 304 -7.41 -0.30 0.76
N THR A 305 -8.30 0.11 -0.13
CA THR A 305 -9.51 -0.66 -0.42
C THR A 305 -9.17 -1.93 -1.20
N ASP A 306 -9.96 -2.99 -1.04
CA ASP A 306 -10.09 -3.95 -2.14
C ASP A 306 -10.66 -3.22 -3.38
N TRP A 307 -10.44 -3.79 -4.58
CA TRP A 307 -10.73 -3.11 -5.85
C TRP A 307 -12.22 -2.78 -5.97
N LEU A 308 -12.56 -1.49 -5.91
CA LEU A 308 -13.92 -0.95 -5.93
C LEU A 308 -14.75 -1.24 -4.67
N ALA A 309 -14.12 -1.53 -3.55
CA ALA A 309 -14.83 -1.72 -2.29
C ALA A 309 -15.37 -0.40 -1.73
N GLY A 310 -16.50 -0.50 -1.01
CA GLY A 310 -17.16 0.65 -0.39
C GLY A 310 -18.09 1.42 -1.32
N SER A 311 -18.63 2.52 -0.83
CA SER A 311 -19.63 3.33 -1.56
C SER A 311 -19.45 4.84 -1.38
N ASP A 312 -18.71 5.30 -0.37
CA ASP A 312 -18.56 6.71 0.00
C ASP A 312 -17.07 7.03 0.25
N VAL A 313 -16.45 7.71 -0.72
CA VAL A 313 -15.03 8.07 -0.66
C VAL A 313 -14.70 8.98 0.52
N VAL A 314 -15.64 9.85 0.94
CA VAL A 314 -15.45 10.75 2.09
C VAL A 314 -15.49 9.97 3.39
N ALA A 315 -16.41 9.00 3.52
CA ALA A 315 -16.47 8.08 4.65
C ALA A 315 -15.20 7.23 4.75
N GLN A 316 -14.68 6.74 3.62
CA GLN A 316 -13.42 6.00 3.55
C GLN A 316 -12.25 6.82 4.08
N MET A 317 -12.07 8.06 3.60
CA MET A 317 -11.00 8.94 4.10
C MET A 317 -11.11 9.18 5.62
N LYS A 318 -12.34 9.47 6.11
CA LYS A 318 -12.60 9.68 7.55
C LYS A 318 -12.37 8.44 8.39
N ALA A 319 -12.61 7.26 7.84
CA ALA A 319 -12.40 5.99 8.52
C ALA A 319 -10.91 5.62 8.68
N GLY A 320 -10.02 6.24 7.91
CA GLY A 320 -8.61 5.90 7.87
C GLY A 320 -8.28 4.82 6.83
N ASN A 321 -9.13 4.67 5.80
CA ASN A 321 -8.77 4.02 4.54
C ASN A 321 -8.00 5.06 3.72
N ASP A 322 -6.70 4.85 3.52
CA ASP A 322 -5.79 5.89 3.04
C ASP A 322 -5.69 5.93 1.51
N LEU A 323 -5.89 4.79 0.83
CA LEU A 323 -5.77 4.67 -0.61
C LEU A 323 -6.98 3.95 -1.21
N ILE A 324 -7.64 4.58 -2.17
CA ILE A 324 -8.79 3.98 -2.89
C ILE A 324 -8.27 3.29 -4.14
N MET A 325 -8.49 1.97 -4.26
CA MET A 325 -8.05 1.17 -5.39
C MET A 325 -9.22 0.63 -6.22
N PRO A 326 -9.07 0.45 -7.53
CA PRO A 326 -7.94 0.84 -8.38
C PRO A 326 -7.88 2.34 -8.64
N GLY A 327 -8.90 3.08 -8.22
CA GLY A 327 -9.07 4.52 -8.39
C GLY A 327 -9.62 4.93 -9.76
N ASN A 328 -10.32 6.05 -9.75
CA ASN A 328 -10.72 6.76 -10.97
C ASN A 328 -10.71 8.29 -10.73
N PRO A 329 -10.63 9.11 -11.80
CA PRO A 329 -10.53 10.57 -11.67
C PRO A 329 -11.73 11.24 -10.98
N SER A 330 -12.92 10.63 -11.01
CA SER A 330 -14.12 11.21 -10.35
C SER A 330 -13.99 11.19 -8.84
N GLN A 331 -13.34 10.18 -8.27
CA GLN A 331 -13.13 10.06 -6.83
C GLN A 331 -12.22 11.18 -6.27
N SER A 332 -11.15 11.53 -6.99
CA SER A 332 -10.31 12.68 -6.61
C SER A 332 -11.10 13.99 -6.64
N LYS A 333 -11.96 14.19 -7.65
CA LYS A 333 -12.83 15.37 -7.74
C LYS A 333 -13.82 15.44 -6.58
N GLU A 334 -14.44 14.32 -6.21
CA GLU A 334 -15.36 14.23 -5.08
C GLU A 334 -14.67 14.57 -3.74
N ILE A 335 -13.44 14.09 -3.52
CA ILE A 335 -12.63 14.43 -2.34
C ILE A 335 -12.36 15.94 -2.30
N ILE A 336 -11.93 16.55 -3.41
CA ILE A 336 -11.66 17.99 -3.51
C ILE A 336 -12.92 18.80 -3.18
N GLU A 337 -14.05 18.43 -3.78
CA GLU A 337 -15.34 19.07 -3.52
C GLU A 337 -15.77 18.95 -2.07
N ALA A 338 -15.56 17.78 -1.46
CA ALA A 338 -15.89 17.53 -0.05
C ALA A 338 -15.05 18.39 0.90
N VAL A 339 -13.74 18.56 0.61
CA VAL A 339 -12.88 19.45 1.40
C VAL A 339 -13.31 20.91 1.24
N ARG A 340 -13.53 21.37 0.02
CA ARG A 340 -13.99 22.75 -0.24
C ARG A 340 -15.35 23.07 0.40
N ALA A 341 -16.22 22.07 0.49
CA ALA A 341 -17.52 22.20 1.13
C ALA A 341 -17.49 22.01 2.66
N GLY A 342 -16.33 21.80 3.27
CA GLY A 342 -16.17 21.52 4.70
C GLY A 342 -16.75 20.18 5.18
N LYS A 343 -17.06 19.26 4.25
CA LYS A 343 -17.54 17.90 4.57
C LYS A 343 -16.41 16.96 4.96
N LEU A 344 -15.19 17.22 4.49
CA LEU A 344 -13.95 16.51 4.84
C LEU A 344 -12.94 17.54 5.35
N ASP A 345 -12.40 17.35 6.55
CA ASP A 345 -11.30 18.18 7.06
C ASP A 345 -10.02 17.80 6.31
N GLU A 346 -9.32 18.79 5.73
CA GLU A 346 -8.07 18.58 5.02
C GLU A 346 -7.00 17.92 5.90
N LYS A 347 -7.01 18.13 7.21
CA LYS A 347 -6.13 17.44 8.17
C LYS A 347 -6.34 15.92 8.19
N VAL A 348 -7.55 15.44 7.90
CA VAL A 348 -7.80 14.00 7.74
C VAL A 348 -7.11 13.49 6.49
N LEU A 349 -7.23 14.23 5.39
CA LEU A 349 -6.55 13.92 4.14
C LEU A 349 -5.02 13.95 4.31
N ASP A 350 -4.47 14.94 5.03
CA ASP A 350 -3.05 15.02 5.35
C ASP A 350 -2.54 13.79 6.09
N LYS A 351 -3.32 13.24 7.02
CA LYS A 351 -2.97 12.01 7.74
C LYS A 351 -2.93 10.80 6.79
N ASN A 352 -3.90 10.68 5.89
CA ASN A 352 -3.94 9.60 4.90
C ASN A 352 -2.74 9.70 3.94
N VAL A 353 -2.45 10.90 3.43
CA VAL A 353 -1.27 11.20 2.61
C VAL A 353 0.02 10.84 3.35
N LYS A 354 0.15 11.23 4.62
CA LYS A 354 1.36 10.95 5.43
C LYS A 354 1.65 9.46 5.50
N ARG A 355 0.64 8.62 5.73
CA ARG A 355 0.81 7.15 5.79
C ARG A 355 1.26 6.57 4.45
N ILE A 356 0.68 7.02 3.34
CA ILE A 356 1.11 6.61 2.01
C ILE A 356 2.57 7.00 1.77
N LEU A 357 2.95 8.25 2.06
CA LEU A 357 4.32 8.73 1.87
C LEU A 357 5.32 7.97 2.75
N SER A 358 4.96 7.63 4.00
CA SER A 358 5.81 6.84 4.89
C SER A 358 6.09 5.43 4.34
N VAL A 359 5.15 4.84 3.60
CA VAL A 359 5.39 3.55 2.92
C VAL A 359 6.16 3.74 1.63
N ILE A 360 5.88 4.78 0.83
CA ILE A 360 6.64 5.08 -0.40
C ILE A 360 8.15 5.20 -0.09
N LEU A 361 8.53 5.84 1.01
CA LEU A 361 9.93 5.95 1.45
C LEU A 361 10.63 4.60 1.65
N LYS A 362 9.87 3.54 1.95
CA LYS A 362 10.38 2.17 2.15
C LYS A 362 10.61 1.44 0.83
N THR A 363 9.95 1.85 -0.28
CA THR A 363 9.90 1.10 -1.54
C THR A 363 11.27 1.04 -2.25
N PRO A 364 11.56 -0.07 -2.95
CA PRO A 364 12.76 -0.19 -3.77
C PRO A 364 12.85 0.90 -4.83
N ARG A 365 11.73 1.23 -5.47
CA ARG A 365 11.64 2.28 -6.49
C ARG A 365 12.03 3.66 -5.95
N PHE A 366 11.57 4.02 -4.77
CA PHE A 366 11.96 5.28 -4.13
C PHE A 366 13.47 5.30 -3.80
N LYS A 367 14.01 4.17 -3.38
CA LYS A 367 15.45 4.00 -3.07
C LYS A 367 16.33 3.91 -4.32
N GLY A 368 15.74 3.92 -5.52
CA GLY A 368 16.48 3.86 -6.79
C GLY A 368 17.04 2.49 -7.15
N TYR A 369 16.45 1.42 -6.62
CA TYR A 369 16.82 0.05 -6.96
C TYR A 369 16.64 -0.20 -8.47
N GLN A 370 17.60 -0.91 -9.07
CA GLN A 370 17.57 -1.27 -10.47
C GLN A 370 17.05 -2.71 -10.61
N PHE A 371 15.83 -2.84 -11.07
CA PHE A 371 15.16 -4.13 -11.28
C PHE A 371 15.84 -4.92 -12.41
N SER A 372 16.06 -6.22 -12.19
CA SER A 372 16.79 -7.05 -13.17
C SER A 372 15.89 -7.75 -14.17
N ASP A 373 14.60 -7.93 -13.87
CA ASP A 373 13.67 -8.83 -14.56
C ASP A 373 14.14 -10.31 -14.62
N LYS A 374 15.03 -10.71 -13.71
CA LYS A 374 15.66 -12.03 -13.67
C LYS A 374 15.73 -12.59 -12.25
N PRO A 375 14.58 -12.90 -11.62
CA PRO A 375 14.57 -13.61 -10.35
C PRO A 375 15.15 -15.02 -10.47
N ASP A 376 15.60 -15.61 -9.36
CA ASP A 376 16.13 -16.99 -9.32
C ASP A 376 14.98 -18.03 -9.32
N LEU A 377 14.33 -18.19 -10.48
CA LEU A 377 13.17 -19.08 -10.63
C LEU A 377 13.51 -20.56 -10.38
N GLU A 378 14.75 -20.99 -10.60
CA GLU A 378 15.17 -22.38 -10.34
C GLU A 378 15.19 -22.65 -8.84
N ALA A 379 15.81 -21.80 -8.05
CA ALA A 379 15.79 -21.90 -6.59
C ALA A 379 14.36 -21.77 -6.03
N HIS A 380 13.54 -20.88 -6.57
CA HIS A 380 12.16 -20.69 -6.14
C HIS A 380 11.29 -21.91 -6.44
N ALA A 381 11.47 -22.56 -7.60
CA ALA A 381 10.76 -23.80 -7.92
C ALA A 381 11.10 -24.94 -6.96
N GLU A 382 12.37 -25.05 -6.51
CA GLU A 382 12.77 -26.04 -5.50
C GLU A 382 12.12 -25.76 -4.13
N ILE A 383 12.06 -24.50 -3.70
CA ILE A 383 11.34 -24.09 -2.49
C ILE A 383 9.84 -24.45 -2.62
N ALA A 384 9.22 -24.14 -3.75
CA ALA A 384 7.81 -24.47 -4.00
C ALA A 384 7.55 -25.97 -3.98
N ARG A 385 8.45 -26.78 -4.59
CA ARG A 385 8.39 -28.24 -4.58
C ARG A 385 8.49 -28.81 -3.16
N ARG A 386 9.45 -28.32 -2.38
CA ARG A 386 9.62 -28.73 -0.97
C ARG A 386 8.40 -28.37 -0.13
N ALA A 387 7.92 -27.14 -0.24
CA ALA A 387 6.73 -26.69 0.49
C ALA A 387 5.48 -27.50 0.13
N GLY A 388 5.34 -27.87 -1.16
CA GLY A 388 4.27 -28.78 -1.61
C GLY A 388 4.38 -30.16 -0.96
N ALA A 389 5.59 -30.74 -0.92
CA ALA A 389 5.80 -32.05 -0.33
C ALA A 389 5.54 -32.08 1.18
N GLU A 390 6.05 -31.07 1.90
CA GLU A 390 5.89 -30.98 3.36
C GLU A 390 4.45 -30.67 3.81
N GLY A 391 3.69 -29.92 2.97
CA GLY A 391 2.29 -29.63 3.26
C GLY A 391 1.30 -30.77 2.97
N MET A 392 1.70 -31.79 2.22
CA MET A 392 0.84 -32.95 1.91
C MET A 392 0.75 -33.93 3.07
N VAL A 393 -0.47 -34.11 3.63
CA VAL A 393 -0.74 -35.03 4.72
C VAL A 393 -1.63 -36.18 4.20
N LEU A 394 -1.08 -37.40 4.26
CA LEU A 394 -1.86 -38.60 3.92
C LEU A 394 -2.71 -39.01 5.13
N LEU A 395 -4.02 -38.87 5.00
CA LEU A 395 -4.93 -39.17 6.09
C LEU A 395 -5.34 -40.66 6.15
N LYS A 396 -5.44 -41.36 4.99
CA LYS A 396 -5.80 -42.79 4.93
C LYS A 396 -5.45 -43.36 3.56
#